data_4de29fec2f05ed89e877c741b654a596
#
_entry.id   4de29fec2f05ed89e877c741b654a596
#
_cell.length_a   1.000
_cell.length_b   1.000
_cell.length_c   1.000
_cell.angle_alpha   90.00
_cell.angle_beta   90.00
_cell.angle_gamma   90.00
#
_symmetry.space_group_name_H-M   'P 1'
#
loop_
_entity.id
_entity.type
_entity.pdbx_description
1 polymer ?
#
loop_
_entity_poly.entity_id
_entity_poly.type
_entity_poly.pdbx_seq_one_letter_code
_entity_poly.pdbx_strand_id
1 'polypeptide(L)'
;MKISVVCGSRANNKELLLQFLKSLDYQIFKDFDVNIVCDRKFTESEEETFMKFFNDQDLEIINRTYFFTNNNSDFNPNHLWWASYVRNFWISKAQWEFIQLFDDDNTVNPKFLEDCLNKWEIFTHINNCDCVILPSLYYRNTNQIQNQWFSYFNYWQSRPVLHLLHWKDQWQVEMFSGNGIFSKASTLKKAKYDEQIARISEDLDYTLSLYEQWVQLWVFSDLKVVHHERDKNKLEQAWIWSYLQAKQKAKNWFLFTKKHWNKRQLLQFYFCWLPWCIVWLSFKAIIYWWLKWFDIIKWLFSWIREWWILIHKNEVYTS
;
A
#
# COMPACT_ATOMS: atom_id res chain seq x y z
N MET A 1 -13.21 15.56 -20.30
CA MET A 1 -12.04 15.26 -19.44
C MET A 1 -11.80 13.78 -19.50
N LYS A 2 -10.56 13.34 -19.60
CA LYS A 2 -10.24 11.90 -19.67
C LYS A 2 -9.39 11.49 -18.49
N ILE A 3 -9.62 10.27 -18.00
CA ILE A 3 -8.92 9.71 -16.84
C ILE A 3 -8.07 8.52 -17.30
N SER A 4 -6.80 8.48 -16.91
CA SER A 4 -5.99 7.26 -16.95
C SER A 4 -6.08 6.59 -15.59
N VAL A 5 -6.77 5.45 -15.52
CA VAL A 5 -6.72 4.56 -14.36
C VAL A 5 -5.44 3.73 -14.45
N VAL A 6 -4.63 3.82 -13.42
CA VAL A 6 -3.32 3.17 -13.36
C VAL A 6 -3.28 2.19 -12.22
N CYS A 7 -2.91 0.95 -12.50
CA CYS A 7 -2.88 -0.12 -11.52
C CYS A 7 -1.58 -0.93 -11.64
N GLY A 8 -0.82 -0.98 -10.55
CA GLY A 8 0.31 -1.90 -10.43
C GLY A 8 -0.18 -3.28 -9.98
N SER A 9 0.18 -4.34 -10.71
CA SER A 9 -0.23 -5.70 -10.38
C SER A 9 0.94 -6.66 -10.36
N ARG A 10 0.98 -7.52 -9.34
CA ARG A 10 1.91 -8.67 -9.32
C ARG A 10 1.48 -9.79 -10.25
N ALA A 11 0.29 -9.68 -10.85
CA ALA A 11 -0.31 -10.70 -11.71
C ALA A 11 -0.37 -12.10 -11.06
N ASN A 12 -0.28 -12.18 -9.73
CA ASN A 12 -0.31 -13.44 -8.98
C ASN A 12 -1.74 -13.87 -8.61
N ASN A 13 -2.70 -12.94 -8.68
CA ASN A 13 -4.09 -13.19 -8.35
C ASN A 13 -4.99 -12.58 -9.43
N LYS A 14 -5.20 -13.36 -10.48
CA LYS A 14 -6.02 -12.96 -11.65
C LYS A 14 -7.46 -12.67 -11.26
N GLU A 15 -7.99 -13.36 -10.25
CA GLU A 15 -9.37 -13.22 -9.78
C GLU A 15 -9.57 -11.86 -9.08
N LEU A 16 -8.62 -11.39 -8.28
CA LEU A 16 -8.70 -10.06 -7.67
C LEU A 16 -8.58 -8.97 -8.72
N LEU A 17 -7.63 -9.10 -9.65
CA LEU A 17 -7.51 -8.16 -10.77
C LEU A 17 -8.78 -8.16 -11.64
N LEU A 18 -9.41 -9.32 -11.85
CA LEU A 18 -10.68 -9.41 -12.56
C LEU A 18 -11.82 -8.72 -11.78
N GLN A 19 -11.87 -8.86 -10.45
CA GLN A 19 -12.85 -8.13 -9.62
C GLN A 19 -12.65 -6.62 -9.70
N PHE A 20 -11.40 -6.17 -9.70
CA PHE A 20 -11.07 -4.77 -9.91
C PHE A 20 -11.57 -4.28 -11.27
N LEU A 21 -11.24 -4.97 -12.37
CA LEU A 21 -11.70 -4.62 -13.72
C LEU A 21 -13.22 -4.62 -13.83
N LYS A 22 -13.91 -5.59 -13.23
CA LYS A 22 -15.38 -5.60 -13.15
C LYS A 22 -15.93 -4.35 -12.46
N SER A 23 -15.30 -3.90 -11.37
CA SER A 23 -15.74 -2.68 -10.69
C SER A 23 -15.54 -1.41 -11.53
N LEU A 24 -14.53 -1.41 -12.42
CA LEU A 24 -14.32 -0.34 -13.39
C LEU A 24 -15.28 -0.43 -14.57
N ASP A 25 -15.65 -1.63 -15.01
CA ASP A 25 -16.62 -1.85 -16.08
C ASP A 25 -17.98 -1.23 -15.75
N TYR A 26 -18.37 -1.30 -14.48
CA TYR A 26 -19.60 -0.70 -13.96
C TYR A 26 -19.53 0.80 -13.71
N GLN A 27 -18.42 1.49 -13.96
CA GLN A 27 -18.36 2.94 -13.76
C GLN A 27 -19.35 3.67 -14.68
N ILE A 28 -20.07 4.66 -14.13
CA ILE A 28 -20.99 5.52 -14.90
C ILE A 28 -20.20 6.45 -15.82
N PHE A 29 -19.12 7.04 -15.32
CA PHE A 29 -18.19 7.81 -16.13
C PHE A 29 -17.42 6.86 -17.05
N LYS A 30 -17.50 7.07 -18.37
CA LYS A 30 -16.94 6.14 -19.37
C LYS A 30 -15.71 6.67 -20.11
N ASP A 31 -15.36 7.94 -19.97
CA ASP A 31 -14.23 8.54 -20.68
C ASP A 31 -12.90 8.31 -19.94
N PHE A 32 -12.53 7.04 -19.78
CA PHE A 32 -11.28 6.63 -19.15
C PHE A 32 -10.66 5.40 -19.84
N ASP A 33 -9.35 5.25 -19.70
CA ASP A 33 -8.62 4.02 -20.01
C ASP A 33 -8.06 3.39 -18.73
N VAL A 34 -7.65 2.11 -18.85
CA VAL A 34 -7.04 1.36 -17.77
C VAL A 34 -5.67 0.86 -18.19
N ASN A 35 -4.68 1.12 -17.36
CA ASN A 35 -3.30 0.78 -17.60
C ASN A 35 -2.83 -0.15 -16.46
N ILE A 36 -2.72 -1.44 -16.76
CA ILE A 36 -2.26 -2.47 -15.82
C ILE A 36 -0.78 -2.74 -16.05
N VAL A 37 0.01 -2.55 -15.01
CA VAL A 37 1.44 -2.88 -15.05
C VAL A 37 1.72 -4.11 -14.27
N CYS A 38 2.16 -5.12 -15.00
CA CYS A 38 2.53 -6.38 -14.39
C CYS A 38 3.97 -6.33 -13.88
N ASP A 39 4.13 -6.41 -12.57
CA ASP A 39 5.41 -6.32 -11.88
C ASP A 39 6.15 -7.67 -11.76
N ARG A 40 5.83 -8.63 -12.56
CA ARG A 40 6.55 -9.92 -12.62
C ARG A 40 7.08 -10.18 -14.01
N LYS A 41 8.15 -10.99 -14.08
CA LYS A 41 8.59 -11.54 -15.36
C LYS A 41 7.61 -12.61 -15.82
N PHE A 42 7.21 -12.53 -17.07
CA PHE A 42 6.46 -13.55 -17.75
C PHE A 42 7.38 -14.27 -18.76
N THR A 43 7.23 -15.58 -18.90
CA THR A 43 7.59 -16.25 -20.14
C THR A 43 6.53 -15.96 -21.20
N GLU A 44 6.83 -16.14 -22.47
CA GLU A 44 5.86 -15.91 -23.55
C GLU A 44 4.56 -16.71 -23.32
N SER A 45 4.67 -17.99 -22.96
CA SER A 45 3.52 -18.86 -22.68
C SER A 45 2.70 -18.41 -21.45
N GLU A 46 3.35 -17.87 -20.40
CA GLU A 46 2.64 -17.31 -19.24
C GLU A 46 1.88 -16.03 -19.61
N GLU A 47 2.49 -15.18 -20.44
CA GLU A 47 1.88 -13.95 -20.91
C GLU A 47 0.66 -14.25 -21.79
N GLU A 48 0.78 -15.15 -22.76
CA GLU A 48 -0.35 -15.60 -23.59
C GLU A 48 -1.50 -16.15 -22.73
N THR A 49 -1.19 -17.00 -21.75
CA THR A 49 -2.17 -17.55 -20.82
C THR A 49 -2.82 -16.46 -19.95
N PHE A 50 -2.05 -15.48 -19.53
CA PHE A 50 -2.55 -14.36 -18.75
C PHE A 50 -3.49 -13.49 -19.59
N MET A 51 -3.07 -13.11 -20.78
CA MET A 51 -3.87 -12.29 -21.70
C MET A 51 -5.15 -13.01 -22.13
N LYS A 52 -5.05 -14.30 -22.45
CA LYS A 52 -6.21 -15.11 -22.80
C LYS A 52 -7.25 -15.13 -21.67
N PHE A 53 -6.82 -15.29 -20.41
CA PHE A 53 -7.73 -15.28 -19.26
C PHE A 53 -8.62 -14.03 -19.21
N PHE A 54 -8.06 -12.85 -19.50
CA PHE A 54 -8.84 -11.60 -19.51
C PHE A 54 -9.65 -11.42 -20.80
N ASN A 55 -9.09 -11.77 -21.95
CA ASN A 55 -9.79 -11.67 -23.24
C ASN A 55 -11.02 -12.60 -23.31
N ASP A 56 -11.00 -13.73 -22.60
CA ASP A 56 -12.13 -14.65 -22.51
C ASP A 56 -13.25 -14.12 -21.58
N GLN A 57 -13.05 -12.97 -20.90
CA GLN A 57 -14.08 -12.33 -20.10
C GLN A 57 -14.95 -11.43 -20.98
N ASP A 58 -16.26 -11.53 -20.81
CA ASP A 58 -17.23 -10.65 -21.50
C ASP A 58 -17.36 -9.32 -20.73
N LEU A 59 -16.31 -8.48 -20.79
CA LEU A 59 -16.23 -7.17 -20.14
C LEU A 59 -15.85 -6.10 -21.16
N GLU A 60 -16.65 -5.04 -21.27
CA GLU A 60 -16.39 -3.92 -22.17
C GLU A 60 -15.07 -3.23 -21.84
N ILE A 61 -14.72 -3.16 -20.55
CA ILE A 61 -13.51 -2.51 -20.05
C ILE A 61 -12.22 -3.10 -20.65
N ILE A 62 -12.22 -4.38 -21.05
CA ILE A 62 -11.04 -5.04 -21.62
C ILE A 62 -10.60 -4.34 -22.92
N ASN A 63 -11.53 -3.83 -23.72
CA ASN A 63 -11.25 -3.15 -24.99
C ASN A 63 -10.49 -1.81 -24.80
N ARG A 64 -10.44 -1.27 -23.58
CA ARG A 64 -9.72 -0.05 -23.21
C ARG A 64 -8.74 -0.26 -22.07
N THR A 65 -8.36 -1.55 -21.83
CA THR A 65 -7.35 -1.93 -20.87
C THR A 65 -6.05 -2.28 -21.59
N TYR A 66 -4.97 -1.62 -21.18
CA TYR A 66 -3.62 -1.85 -21.70
C TYR A 66 -2.84 -2.61 -20.63
N PHE A 67 -2.36 -3.80 -21.00
CA PHE A 67 -1.49 -4.59 -20.15
C PHE A 67 -0.04 -4.35 -20.54
N PHE A 68 0.77 -3.99 -19.57
CA PHE A 68 2.20 -3.77 -19.76
C PHE A 68 2.97 -4.82 -18.99
N THR A 69 3.69 -5.62 -19.72
CA THR A 69 4.51 -6.72 -19.23
C THR A 69 5.99 -6.43 -19.46
N ASN A 70 6.87 -7.31 -19.01
CA ASN A 70 8.30 -7.19 -19.21
C ASN A 70 8.75 -7.29 -20.68
N ASN A 71 7.86 -7.67 -21.59
CA ASN A 71 8.15 -7.69 -23.03
C ASN A 71 8.06 -6.29 -23.67
N ASN A 72 7.55 -5.31 -22.93
CA ASN A 72 7.58 -3.91 -23.37
C ASN A 72 8.98 -3.33 -23.18
N SER A 73 9.61 -2.88 -24.27
CA SER A 73 10.98 -2.36 -24.31
C SER A 73 11.23 -1.18 -23.36
N ASP A 74 10.19 -0.44 -23.03
CA ASP A 74 10.25 0.73 -22.15
C ASP A 74 10.21 0.42 -20.67
N PHE A 75 9.87 -0.83 -20.30
CA PHE A 75 9.71 -1.26 -18.93
C PHE A 75 10.87 -2.16 -18.48
N ASN A 76 11.62 -1.77 -17.46
CA ASN A 76 12.72 -2.57 -16.94
C ASN A 76 12.29 -3.35 -15.69
N PRO A 77 12.01 -4.65 -15.80
CA PRO A 77 11.55 -5.48 -14.68
C PRO A 77 12.66 -5.83 -13.69
N ASN A 78 13.90 -5.43 -13.92
CA ASN A 78 15.02 -5.71 -13.01
C ASN A 78 15.14 -4.68 -11.88
N HIS A 79 14.32 -3.62 -11.89
CA HIS A 79 14.26 -2.70 -10.77
C HIS A 79 13.63 -3.38 -9.54
N LEU A 80 14.42 -3.56 -8.51
CA LEU A 80 14.06 -4.25 -7.26
C LEU A 80 13.00 -3.52 -6.43
N TRP A 81 12.58 -2.31 -6.84
CA TRP A 81 11.76 -1.39 -6.06
C TRP A 81 10.50 -0.99 -6.84
N TRP A 82 9.72 -1.95 -7.10
CA TRP A 82 8.60 -2.02 -8.00
C TRP A 82 7.54 -0.93 -7.88
N ALA A 83 6.97 -0.73 -6.68
CA ALA A 83 5.83 0.17 -6.54
C ALA A 83 6.20 1.60 -6.96
N SER A 84 7.31 2.12 -6.46
CA SER A 84 7.79 3.47 -6.79
C SER A 84 8.13 3.63 -8.27
N TYR A 85 8.88 2.67 -8.84
CA TYR A 85 9.25 2.69 -10.25
C TYR A 85 8.03 2.59 -11.17
N VAL A 86 7.13 1.63 -10.89
CA VAL A 86 5.90 1.42 -11.65
C VAL A 86 5.03 2.68 -11.63
N ARG A 87 4.82 3.27 -10.46
CA ARG A 87 4.02 4.49 -10.33
C ARG A 87 4.67 5.68 -11.04
N ASN A 88 5.99 5.86 -10.92
CA ASN A 88 6.73 6.90 -11.66
C ASN A 88 6.60 6.72 -13.17
N PHE A 89 6.82 5.50 -13.65
CA PHE A 89 6.71 5.17 -15.07
C PHE A 89 5.34 5.59 -15.61
N TRP A 90 4.27 5.25 -14.90
CA TRP A 90 2.91 5.54 -15.33
C TRP A 90 2.53 7.01 -15.26
N ILE A 91 2.86 7.65 -14.17
CA ILE A 91 2.66 9.11 -14.08
C ILE A 91 3.39 9.81 -15.22
N SER A 92 4.56 9.31 -15.64
CA SER A 92 5.30 9.88 -16.77
C SER A 92 4.63 9.63 -18.12
N LYS A 93 4.03 8.42 -18.30
CA LYS A 93 3.38 8.00 -19.57
C LYS A 93 1.91 8.39 -19.67
N ALA A 94 1.30 8.88 -18.59
CA ALA A 94 -0.09 9.30 -18.61
C ALA A 94 -0.32 10.36 -19.69
N GLN A 95 -1.18 10.02 -20.65
CA GLN A 95 -1.53 10.87 -21.80
C GLN A 95 -2.73 11.75 -21.50
N TRP A 96 -3.56 11.32 -20.54
CA TRP A 96 -4.79 12.00 -20.20
C TRP A 96 -4.59 13.09 -19.14
N GLU A 97 -5.57 13.93 -19.01
CA GLU A 97 -5.54 15.08 -18.11
C GLU A 97 -5.49 14.64 -16.65
N PHE A 98 -6.22 13.56 -16.30
CA PHE A 98 -6.31 13.05 -14.95
C PHE A 98 -5.72 11.65 -14.82
N ILE A 99 -5.23 11.34 -13.62
CA ILE A 99 -4.72 10.02 -13.24
C ILE A 99 -5.42 9.58 -11.97
N GLN A 100 -5.88 8.33 -11.96
CA GLN A 100 -6.34 7.59 -10.81
C GLN A 100 -5.40 6.42 -10.54
N LEU A 101 -4.73 6.42 -9.37
CA LEU A 101 -3.83 5.33 -8.98
C LEU A 101 -4.59 4.31 -8.12
N PHE A 102 -4.43 3.01 -8.43
CA PHE A 102 -4.99 1.91 -7.67
C PHE A 102 -4.00 0.75 -7.49
N ASP A 103 -4.26 -0.09 -6.49
CA ASP A 103 -3.70 -1.43 -6.38
C ASP A 103 -4.67 -2.45 -7.01
N ASP A 104 -4.17 -3.62 -7.41
CA ASP A 104 -4.92 -4.64 -8.16
C ASP A 104 -5.95 -5.43 -7.35
N ASP A 105 -6.02 -5.18 -6.05
CA ASP A 105 -6.92 -5.82 -5.10
C ASP A 105 -8.00 -4.87 -4.55
N ASN A 106 -8.33 -3.84 -5.33
CA ASN A 106 -9.35 -2.86 -4.97
C ASN A 106 -10.65 -3.09 -5.73
N THR A 107 -11.75 -2.60 -5.15
CA THR A 107 -13.00 -2.39 -5.88
C THR A 107 -13.62 -1.06 -5.47
N VAL A 108 -14.36 -0.46 -6.39
CA VAL A 108 -14.98 0.86 -6.23
C VAL A 108 -16.45 0.83 -6.63
N ASN A 109 -17.23 1.79 -6.11
CA ASN A 109 -18.63 1.94 -6.50
C ASN A 109 -18.77 2.53 -7.93
N PRO A 110 -19.92 2.39 -8.59
CA PRO A 110 -20.12 2.83 -9.97
C PRO A 110 -19.97 4.34 -10.22
N LYS A 111 -20.05 5.18 -9.20
CA LYS A 111 -19.90 6.65 -9.32
C LYS A 111 -18.51 7.15 -8.96
N PHE A 112 -17.60 6.26 -8.57
CA PHE A 112 -16.34 6.64 -7.95
C PHE A 112 -15.53 7.63 -8.81
N LEU A 113 -15.34 7.36 -10.09
CA LEU A 113 -14.55 8.24 -10.99
C LEU A 113 -15.23 9.59 -11.23
N GLU A 114 -16.55 9.59 -11.37
CA GLU A 114 -17.34 10.82 -11.49
C GLU A 114 -17.26 11.67 -10.22
N ASP A 115 -17.41 11.03 -9.05
CA ASP A 115 -17.30 11.70 -7.75
C ASP A 115 -15.90 12.27 -7.51
N CYS A 116 -14.84 11.57 -7.94
CA CYS A 116 -13.47 12.08 -7.87
C CYS A 116 -13.30 13.36 -8.71
N LEU A 117 -13.81 13.37 -9.95
CA LEU A 117 -13.76 14.55 -10.83
C LEU A 117 -14.52 15.73 -10.22
N ASN A 118 -15.77 15.52 -9.80
CA ASN A 118 -16.61 16.57 -9.22
C ASN A 118 -15.93 17.18 -7.97
N LYS A 119 -15.39 16.34 -7.07
CA LYS A 119 -14.68 16.81 -5.89
C LYS A 119 -13.41 17.58 -6.27
N TRP A 120 -12.65 17.08 -7.24
CA TRP A 120 -11.45 17.76 -7.69
C TRP A 120 -11.78 19.16 -8.25
N GLU A 121 -12.80 19.29 -9.10
CA GLU A 121 -13.23 20.57 -9.66
C GLU A 121 -13.65 21.56 -8.57
N ILE A 122 -14.52 21.12 -7.66
CA ILE A 122 -15.01 21.94 -6.54
C ILE A 122 -13.84 22.44 -5.68
N PHE A 123 -12.97 21.53 -5.25
CA PHE A 123 -11.90 21.86 -4.31
C PHE A 123 -10.78 22.69 -4.93
N THR A 124 -10.43 22.42 -6.17
CA THR A 124 -9.47 23.25 -6.91
C THR A 124 -10.01 24.66 -7.13
N HIS A 125 -11.30 24.80 -7.45
CA HIS A 125 -11.90 26.11 -7.64
C HIS A 125 -12.01 26.90 -6.33
N ILE A 126 -12.50 26.27 -5.25
CA ILE A 126 -12.66 26.93 -3.93
C ILE A 126 -11.30 27.36 -3.37
N ASN A 127 -10.30 26.52 -3.45
CA ASN A 127 -8.99 26.77 -2.82
C ASN A 127 -8.01 27.49 -3.76
N ASN A 128 -8.35 27.65 -5.04
CA ASN A 128 -7.49 28.23 -6.08
C ASN A 128 -6.06 27.63 -6.07
N CYS A 129 -5.97 26.32 -5.93
CA CYS A 129 -4.69 25.60 -5.86
C CYS A 129 -4.84 24.18 -6.41
N ASP A 130 -3.71 23.54 -6.69
CA ASP A 130 -3.69 22.13 -7.07
C ASP A 130 -4.11 21.22 -5.90
N CYS A 131 -5.03 20.32 -6.19
CA CYS A 131 -5.57 19.39 -5.20
C CYS A 131 -5.38 17.93 -5.63
N VAL A 132 -5.17 17.08 -4.63
CA VAL A 132 -5.24 15.62 -4.73
C VAL A 132 -6.45 15.15 -3.95
N ILE A 133 -7.26 14.32 -4.57
CA ILE A 133 -8.44 13.69 -3.98
C ILE A 133 -8.07 12.28 -3.52
N LEU A 134 -8.40 11.97 -2.29
CA LEU A 134 -8.03 10.74 -1.60
C LEU A 134 -9.29 10.05 -1.04
N PRO A 135 -9.47 8.76 -1.27
CA PRO A 135 -10.60 8.01 -0.75
C PRO A 135 -10.38 7.51 0.67
N SER A 136 -11.45 7.02 1.25
CA SER A 136 -11.40 6.17 2.43
C SER A 136 -11.26 4.71 2.04
N LEU A 137 -10.27 4.02 2.59
CA LEU A 137 -10.03 2.60 2.35
C LEU A 137 -10.75 1.76 3.40
N TYR A 138 -11.47 0.73 2.96
CA TYR A 138 -12.22 -0.17 3.81
C TYR A 138 -11.73 -1.60 3.64
N TYR A 139 -11.68 -2.37 4.73
CA TYR A 139 -11.47 -3.81 4.62
C TYR A 139 -12.68 -4.49 3.99
N ARG A 140 -12.42 -5.48 3.17
CA ARG A 140 -13.48 -6.35 2.61
C ARG A 140 -14.36 -6.91 3.73
N ASN A 141 -15.67 -6.93 3.47
CA ASN A 141 -16.69 -7.49 4.36
C ASN A 141 -16.79 -6.82 5.75
N THR A 142 -16.20 -5.66 5.92
CA THR A 142 -16.30 -4.89 7.16
C THR A 142 -16.61 -3.43 6.84
N ASN A 143 -17.21 -2.74 7.78
CA ASN A 143 -17.31 -1.28 7.73
C ASN A 143 -16.12 -0.61 8.44
N GLN A 144 -15.05 -1.38 8.69
CA GLN A 144 -13.86 -0.85 9.33
C GLN A 144 -12.97 -0.17 8.30
N ILE A 145 -12.57 1.02 8.63
CA ILE A 145 -11.64 1.80 7.82
C ILE A 145 -10.25 1.23 8.04
N GLN A 146 -9.60 0.88 6.93
CA GLN A 146 -8.27 0.30 6.92
C GLN A 146 -7.19 1.36 7.07
N ASN A 147 -7.31 2.44 6.31
CA ASN A 147 -6.30 3.47 6.36
C ASN A 147 -6.56 4.41 7.52
N GLN A 148 -5.53 4.49 8.28
CA GLN A 148 -5.40 5.49 9.30
C GLN A 148 -4.84 6.72 8.60
N TRP A 149 -5.68 7.74 8.47
CA TRP A 149 -5.28 8.96 7.80
C TRP A 149 -4.22 9.69 8.61
N PHE A 150 -3.12 9.96 7.97
CA PHE A 150 -2.05 10.73 8.56
C PHE A 150 -2.34 12.20 8.27
N SER A 151 -2.75 12.95 9.29
CA SER A 151 -3.01 14.37 9.11
C SER A 151 -1.73 15.18 9.03
N TYR A 152 -0.72 14.82 9.80
CA TYR A 152 0.58 15.47 9.78
C TYR A 152 1.69 14.54 10.26
N PHE A 153 2.93 14.88 9.93
CA PHE A 153 4.10 14.20 10.44
C PHE A 153 4.58 14.88 11.73
N ASN A 154 4.58 14.15 12.84
CA ASN A 154 5.14 14.65 14.07
C ASN A 154 6.66 14.50 14.07
N TYR A 155 7.35 15.56 13.75
CA TYR A 155 8.81 15.59 13.68
C TYR A 155 9.48 15.30 15.04
N TRP A 156 8.82 15.62 16.16
CA TRP A 156 9.31 15.29 17.50
C TRP A 156 9.27 13.79 17.77
N GLN A 157 8.24 13.12 17.31
CA GLN A 157 8.05 11.68 17.54
C GLN A 157 8.50 10.84 16.37
N SER A 158 9.01 11.45 15.30
CA SER A 158 9.44 10.78 14.06
C SER A 158 8.42 9.77 13.54
N ARG A 159 7.15 10.14 13.62
CA ARG A 159 6.05 9.28 13.17
C ARG A 159 4.90 10.08 12.60
N PRO A 160 4.15 9.47 11.68
CA PRO A 160 2.84 10.00 11.28
C PRO A 160 1.90 10.03 12.49
N VAL A 161 1.19 11.13 12.66
CA VAL A 161 0.12 11.23 13.65
C VAL A 161 -1.19 10.92 12.98
N LEU A 162 -1.85 9.90 13.50
CA LEU A 162 -3.14 9.44 13.05
C LEU A 162 -4.23 10.36 13.60
N HIS A 163 -5.02 10.93 12.71
CA HIS A 163 -6.29 11.51 13.10
C HIS A 163 -7.42 10.53 12.78
N LEU A 164 -7.94 9.90 13.82
CA LEU A 164 -9.18 9.12 13.77
C LEU A 164 -10.38 10.09 13.79
N LEU A 165 -10.54 10.89 12.73
CA LEU A 165 -11.66 11.83 12.64
C LEU A 165 -12.82 11.19 11.87
N HIS A 166 -13.48 10.23 12.50
CA HIS A 166 -14.67 9.54 11.96
C HIS A 166 -15.92 10.43 11.78
N TRP A 167 -15.87 11.71 12.16
CA TRP A 167 -17.02 12.61 12.25
C TRP A 167 -17.00 13.76 11.25
N LYS A 168 -15.99 13.84 10.37
CA LYS A 168 -15.96 14.82 9.28
C LYS A 168 -16.16 14.11 7.93
N ASP A 169 -16.90 14.75 7.04
CA ASP A 169 -17.09 14.24 5.68
C ASP A 169 -15.83 14.40 4.82
N GLN A 170 -14.99 15.37 5.17
CA GLN A 170 -13.76 15.69 4.46
C GLN A 170 -12.74 16.37 5.37
N TRP A 171 -11.44 16.20 5.09
CA TRP A 171 -10.36 16.87 5.81
C TRP A 171 -9.07 16.92 4.99
N GLN A 172 -8.27 17.95 5.25
CA GLN A 172 -6.95 18.10 4.68
C GLN A 172 -5.93 17.29 5.47
N VAL A 173 -4.97 16.68 4.75
CA VAL A 173 -3.86 15.91 5.33
C VAL A 173 -2.53 16.37 4.73
N GLU A 174 -1.41 16.07 5.40
CA GLU A 174 -0.06 16.32 4.86
C GLU A 174 0.47 15.10 4.11
N MET A 175 0.01 13.93 4.47
CA MET A 175 0.43 12.68 3.84
C MET A 175 -0.65 11.60 3.93
N PHE A 176 -0.57 10.62 3.03
CA PHE A 176 -1.56 9.57 2.87
C PHE A 176 -0.90 8.24 2.47
N SER A 177 -1.40 7.13 2.97
CA SER A 177 -0.98 5.79 2.53
C SER A 177 -1.72 5.41 1.25
N GLY A 178 -1.12 5.61 0.22
CA GLY A 178 -1.25 5.68 -1.21
C GLY A 178 -2.15 4.86 -2.05
N ASN A 179 -3.29 4.43 -1.61
CA ASN A 179 -4.20 3.75 -2.53
C ASN A 179 -5.39 4.66 -2.91
N GLY A 180 -5.71 4.74 -4.20
CA GLY A 180 -6.85 5.55 -4.68
C GLY A 180 -6.54 7.04 -4.90
N ILE A 181 -5.29 7.41 -5.13
CA ILE A 181 -4.89 8.81 -5.39
C ILE A 181 -5.44 9.29 -6.73
N PHE A 182 -6.18 10.40 -6.71
CA PHE A 182 -6.74 11.04 -7.92
C PHE A 182 -6.32 12.50 -8.02
N SER A 183 -5.80 12.91 -9.18
CA SER A 183 -5.54 14.32 -9.51
C SER A 183 -5.22 14.52 -10.97
N LYS A 184 -4.96 15.79 -11.37
CA LYS A 184 -4.34 16.08 -12.68
C LYS A 184 -2.96 15.44 -12.79
N ALA A 185 -2.64 14.97 -14.00
CA ALA A 185 -1.33 14.43 -14.32
C ALA A 185 -0.20 15.46 -14.05
N SER A 186 -0.44 16.75 -14.35
CA SER A 186 0.50 17.82 -14.05
C SER A 186 0.77 18.00 -12.57
N THR A 187 -0.25 17.83 -11.73
CA THR A 187 -0.13 17.91 -10.26
C THR A 187 0.69 16.74 -9.72
N LEU A 188 0.37 15.51 -10.16
CA LEU A 188 1.10 14.32 -9.73
C LEU A 188 2.56 14.30 -10.21
N LYS A 189 2.86 14.96 -11.33
CA LYS A 189 4.24 15.11 -11.86
C LYS A 189 5.10 16.12 -11.08
N LYS A 190 4.53 16.90 -10.15
CA LYS A 190 5.32 17.82 -9.30
C LYS A 190 6.26 17.08 -8.36
N ALA A 191 5.93 15.85 -7.97
CA ALA A 191 6.81 14.98 -7.20
C ALA A 191 7.07 13.66 -7.91
N LYS A 192 8.03 12.89 -7.42
CA LYS A 192 8.30 11.52 -7.86
C LYS A 192 8.36 10.62 -6.64
N TYR A 193 7.89 9.39 -6.80
CA TYR A 193 8.17 8.33 -5.85
C TYR A 193 9.68 8.11 -5.77
N ASP A 194 10.22 8.09 -4.56
CA ASP A 194 11.63 7.78 -4.36
C ASP A 194 11.87 6.28 -4.54
N GLU A 195 12.56 5.91 -5.60
CA GLU A 195 12.84 4.50 -5.94
C GLU A 195 13.80 3.83 -4.95
N GLN A 196 14.46 4.59 -4.07
CA GLN A 196 15.27 4.07 -2.99
C GLN A 196 14.44 3.71 -1.74
N ILE A 197 13.25 4.32 -1.58
CA ILE A 197 12.27 4.04 -0.54
C ILE A 197 11.35 2.93 -1.04
N ALA A 198 11.65 1.69 -0.62
CA ALA A 198 10.98 0.54 -1.18
C ALA A 198 9.88 -0.03 -0.28
N ARG A 199 8.74 -0.34 -0.86
CA ARG A 199 7.62 -1.15 -0.32
C ARG A 199 7.00 -0.72 1.00
N ILE A 200 7.54 0.26 1.69
CA ILE A 200 7.03 0.72 2.99
C ILE A 200 7.30 2.19 3.06
N SER A 201 6.24 2.98 3.21
CA SER A 201 6.29 4.44 3.32
C SER A 201 6.62 5.19 2.02
N GLU A 202 6.70 4.52 0.86
CA GLU A 202 6.90 5.19 -0.43
C GLU A 202 5.73 6.14 -0.75
N ASP A 203 4.52 5.75 -0.38
CA ASP A 203 3.33 6.57 -0.58
C ASP A 203 3.32 7.79 0.34
N LEU A 204 3.75 7.59 1.59
CA LEU A 204 3.89 8.69 2.55
C LEU A 204 4.94 9.69 2.09
N ASP A 205 6.07 9.21 1.57
CA ASP A 205 7.14 10.04 1.01
C ASP A 205 6.64 10.85 -0.19
N TYR A 206 5.94 10.19 -1.11
CA TYR A 206 5.41 10.83 -2.30
C TYR A 206 4.36 11.89 -1.99
N THR A 207 3.39 11.55 -1.14
CA THR A 207 2.31 12.47 -0.79
C THR A 207 2.81 13.66 0.04
N LEU A 208 3.76 13.44 0.96
CA LEU A 208 4.43 14.53 1.67
C LEU A 208 5.24 15.41 0.70
N SER A 209 5.92 14.81 -0.28
CA SER A 209 6.64 15.57 -1.32
C SER A 209 5.70 16.44 -2.17
N LEU A 210 4.46 15.99 -2.44
CA LEU A 210 3.43 16.81 -3.08
C LEU A 210 2.98 17.97 -2.18
N TYR A 211 2.73 17.67 -0.90
CA TYR A 211 2.34 18.68 0.09
C TYR A 211 3.41 19.78 0.22
N GLU A 212 4.68 19.41 0.24
CA GLU A 212 5.81 20.35 0.26
C GLU A 212 5.91 21.22 -1.02
N GLN A 213 5.26 20.79 -2.11
CA GLN A 213 5.10 21.54 -3.38
C GLN A 213 3.77 22.34 -3.40
N TRP A 214 3.19 22.63 -2.24
CA TRP A 214 1.94 23.38 -2.09
C TRP A 214 0.72 22.72 -2.71
N VAL A 215 0.75 21.41 -2.91
CA VAL A 215 -0.41 20.63 -3.33
C VAL A 215 -1.26 20.26 -2.12
N GLN A 216 -2.54 20.59 -2.14
CA GLN A 216 -3.44 20.22 -1.06
C GLN A 216 -3.93 18.78 -1.21
N LEU A 217 -3.86 18.01 -0.13
CA LEU A 217 -4.31 16.62 -0.06
C LEU A 217 -5.62 16.56 0.72
N TRP A 218 -6.71 16.14 0.07
CA TRP A 218 -8.03 16.09 0.66
C TRP A 218 -8.58 14.67 0.70
N VAL A 219 -8.91 14.18 1.88
CA VAL A 219 -9.55 12.88 2.11
C VAL A 219 -11.06 13.06 2.23
N PHE A 220 -11.82 12.15 1.60
CA PHE A 220 -13.28 12.15 1.60
C PHE A 220 -13.82 10.83 2.14
N SER A 221 -14.74 10.91 3.11
CA SER A 221 -15.35 9.72 3.74
C SER A 221 -16.33 8.99 2.83
N ASP A 222 -16.95 9.72 1.90
CA ASP A 222 -17.92 9.20 0.94
C ASP A 222 -17.29 8.57 -0.31
N LEU A 223 -16.01 8.89 -0.62
CA LEU A 223 -15.24 8.18 -1.62
C LEU A 223 -14.70 6.88 -1.03
N LYS A 224 -15.35 5.75 -1.33
CA LYS A 224 -15.01 4.47 -0.73
C LYS A 224 -14.26 3.58 -1.72
N VAL A 225 -13.11 3.09 -1.29
CA VAL A 225 -12.37 2.00 -1.95
C VAL A 225 -12.37 0.80 -1.02
N VAL A 226 -12.79 -0.35 -1.51
CA VAL A 226 -12.72 -1.62 -0.77
C VAL A 226 -11.44 -2.34 -1.16
N HIS A 227 -10.57 -2.56 -0.20
CA HIS A 227 -9.32 -3.27 -0.36
C HIS A 227 -9.51 -4.75 0.01
N HIS A 228 -9.25 -5.63 -0.93
CA HIS A 228 -9.41 -7.07 -0.78
C HIS A 228 -8.10 -7.71 -0.30
N GLU A 229 -7.48 -7.14 0.74
CA GLU A 229 -6.26 -7.69 1.31
C GLU A 229 -6.45 -9.19 1.61
N ARG A 230 -5.48 -10.01 1.24
CA ARG A 230 -5.50 -11.44 1.58
C ARG A 230 -5.60 -11.59 3.08
N ASP A 231 -6.49 -12.47 3.54
CA ASP A 231 -6.49 -12.94 4.92
C ASP A 231 -5.13 -13.57 5.25
N LYS A 232 -4.20 -12.72 5.64
CA LYS A 232 -2.92 -13.19 6.19
C LYS A 232 -3.23 -13.85 7.51
N ASN A 233 -2.97 -15.15 7.60
CA ASN A 233 -3.02 -15.86 8.86
C ASN A 233 -2.29 -15.01 9.92
N LYS A 234 -2.89 -14.80 11.10
CA LYS A 234 -2.28 -14.01 12.19
C LYS A 234 -0.85 -14.44 12.52
N LEU A 235 -0.53 -15.71 12.30
CA LEU A 235 0.82 -16.29 12.39
C LEU A 235 1.77 -15.76 11.31
N GLU A 236 1.34 -15.65 10.05
CA GLU A 236 2.15 -15.03 8.99
C GLU A 236 2.38 -13.54 9.26
N GLN A 237 1.40 -12.81 9.76
CA GLN A 237 1.57 -11.41 10.18
C GLN A 237 2.59 -11.27 11.31
N ALA A 238 2.62 -12.17 12.27
CA ALA A 238 3.60 -12.15 13.37
C ALA A 238 5.02 -12.52 12.92
N TRP A 239 5.17 -13.39 11.91
CA TRP A 239 6.46 -13.86 11.40
C TRP A 239 7.01 -13.03 10.24
N ILE A 240 6.19 -12.28 9.51
CA ILE A 240 6.59 -11.41 8.38
C ILE A 240 7.46 -10.22 8.84
N TRP A 241 7.63 -9.99 10.12
CA TRP A 241 8.66 -9.11 10.67
C TRP A 241 10.04 -9.78 10.65
N SER A 242 10.41 -10.31 9.49
CA SER A 242 11.75 -10.83 9.32
C SER A 242 12.77 -9.70 9.52
N TYR A 243 13.99 -10.08 9.92
CA TYR A 243 15.13 -9.16 10.00
C TYR A 243 15.29 -8.28 8.75
N LEU A 244 15.01 -8.84 7.56
CA LEU A 244 15.08 -8.12 6.28
C LEU A 244 14.05 -6.98 6.19
N GLN A 245 12.84 -7.18 6.68
CA GLN A 245 11.81 -6.12 6.69
C GLN A 245 12.13 -5.04 7.72
N ALA A 246 12.63 -5.42 8.89
CA ALA A 246 13.09 -4.45 9.90
C ALA A 246 14.24 -3.59 9.36
N LYS A 247 15.21 -4.23 8.69
CA LYS A 247 16.33 -3.55 8.00
C LYS A 247 15.82 -2.61 6.92
N GLN A 248 14.87 -3.06 6.09
CA GLN A 248 14.29 -2.23 5.02
C GLN A 248 13.51 -1.03 5.59
N LYS A 249 12.71 -1.24 6.64
CA LYS A 249 12.01 -0.14 7.33
C LYS A 249 12.97 0.88 7.90
N ALA A 250 14.03 0.43 8.55
CA ALA A 250 15.05 1.32 9.09
C ALA A 250 15.75 2.13 7.98
N LYS A 251 16.08 1.49 6.85
CA LYS A 251 16.66 2.16 5.67
C LYS A 251 15.69 3.21 5.11
N ASN A 252 14.44 2.81 4.88
CA ASN A 252 13.42 3.72 4.32
C ASN A 252 13.18 4.92 5.24
N TRP A 253 13.13 4.69 6.53
CA TRP A 253 12.96 5.73 7.53
C TRP A 253 14.14 6.71 7.54
N PHE A 254 15.34 6.19 7.40
CA PHE A 254 16.54 7.03 7.27
C PHE A 254 16.50 7.91 6.00
N LEU A 255 16.15 7.32 4.85
CA LEU A 255 16.03 8.06 3.59
C LEU A 255 14.93 9.12 3.66
N PHE A 256 13.76 8.76 4.20
CA PHE A 256 12.64 9.65 4.42
C PHE A 256 13.03 10.85 5.30
N THR A 257 13.67 10.59 6.44
CA THR A 257 14.10 11.66 7.36
C THR A 257 15.16 12.55 6.75
N LYS A 258 16.11 11.97 6.02
CA LYS A 258 17.15 12.72 5.29
C LYS A 258 16.55 13.67 4.25
N LYS A 259 15.49 13.25 3.59
CA LYS A 259 14.82 14.01 2.53
C LYS A 259 13.98 15.16 3.07
N HIS A 260 13.16 14.90 4.10
CA HIS A 260 12.12 15.83 4.58
C HIS A 260 12.50 16.65 5.82
N TRP A 261 13.63 16.34 6.47
CA TRP A 261 14.00 17.00 7.71
C TRP A 261 15.10 18.02 7.54
N ASN A 262 14.95 19.14 8.26
CA ASN A 262 16.02 20.11 8.36
C ASN A 262 17.13 19.61 9.33
N LYS A 263 18.29 20.30 9.33
CA LYS A 263 19.46 19.92 10.14
C LYS A 263 19.14 19.78 11.63
N ARG A 264 18.27 20.64 12.18
CA ARG A 264 17.89 20.62 13.60
C ARG A 264 17.07 19.36 13.93
N GLN A 265 16.10 19.04 13.07
CA GLN A 265 15.27 17.84 13.21
C GLN A 265 16.10 16.56 13.09
N LEU A 266 17.06 16.53 12.17
CA LEU A 266 18.02 15.42 12.04
C LEU A 266 18.88 15.24 13.30
N LEU A 267 19.40 16.32 13.85
CA LEU A 267 20.17 16.28 15.11
C LEU A 267 19.31 15.74 16.26
N GLN A 268 18.08 16.23 16.42
CA GLN A 268 17.14 15.73 17.44
C GLN A 268 16.86 14.23 17.26
N PHE A 269 16.67 13.78 16.03
CA PHE A 269 16.48 12.37 15.75
C PHE A 269 17.70 11.53 16.17
N TYR A 270 18.90 11.90 15.73
CA TYR A 270 20.11 11.14 16.03
C TYR A 270 20.48 11.11 17.51
N PHE A 271 20.29 12.23 18.23
CA PHE A 271 20.71 12.32 19.62
C PHE A 271 19.63 11.93 20.63
N CYS A 272 18.36 12.07 20.29
CA CYS A 272 17.27 11.78 21.24
C CYS A 272 16.51 10.51 20.87
N TRP A 273 16.13 10.38 19.59
CA TRP A 273 15.20 9.34 19.15
C TRP A 273 15.87 8.02 18.76
N LEU A 274 16.95 8.06 18.01
CA LEU A 274 17.65 6.86 17.58
C LEU A 274 18.16 6.02 18.76
N PRO A 275 18.78 6.60 19.80
CA PRO A 275 19.14 5.85 21.00
C PRO A 275 17.92 5.23 21.69
N TRP A 276 16.82 5.98 21.80
CA TRP A 276 15.56 5.47 22.37
C TRP A 276 14.98 4.31 21.54
N CYS A 277 14.96 4.44 20.22
CA CYS A 277 14.51 3.35 19.34
C CYS A 277 15.37 2.09 19.48
N ILE A 278 16.69 2.24 19.60
CA ILE A 278 17.61 1.12 19.82
C ILE A 278 17.28 0.42 21.15
N VAL A 279 17.15 1.17 22.24
CA VAL A 279 16.79 0.65 23.56
C VAL A 279 15.44 -0.08 23.52
N TRP A 280 14.43 0.54 22.90
CA TRP A 280 13.10 -0.06 22.76
C TRP A 280 13.08 -1.33 21.93
N LEU A 281 13.79 -1.35 20.79
CA LEU A 281 13.90 -2.55 19.94
C LEU A 281 14.66 -3.67 20.65
N SER A 282 15.73 -3.31 21.39
CA SER A 282 16.48 -4.27 22.21
C SER A 282 15.61 -4.86 23.30
N PHE A 283 14.82 -4.04 23.99
CA PHE A 283 13.88 -4.50 25.02
C PHE A 283 12.80 -5.41 24.43
N LYS A 284 12.22 -5.06 23.26
CA LYS A 284 11.28 -5.95 22.55
C LYS A 284 11.92 -7.27 22.14
N ALA A 285 13.15 -7.25 21.66
CA ALA A 285 13.87 -8.45 21.28
C ALA A 285 14.12 -9.37 22.50
N ILE A 286 14.47 -8.79 23.66
CA ILE A 286 14.64 -9.54 24.92
C ILE A 286 13.32 -10.16 25.35
N ILE A 287 12.21 -9.39 25.37
CA ILE A 287 10.88 -9.92 25.72
C ILE A 287 10.46 -11.03 24.76
N TYR A 288 10.67 -10.85 23.46
CA TYR A 288 10.35 -11.86 22.46
C TYR A 288 11.18 -13.14 22.64
N TRP A 289 12.47 -12.99 22.98
CA TRP A 289 13.34 -14.12 23.28
C TRP A 289 12.89 -14.86 24.56
N TRP A 290 12.50 -14.12 25.60
CA TRP A 290 11.93 -14.67 26.84
C TRP A 290 10.60 -15.43 26.59
N LEU A 291 9.71 -14.90 25.79
CA LEU A 291 8.45 -15.55 25.43
C LEU A 291 8.70 -16.85 24.63
N LYS A 292 9.67 -16.87 23.73
CA LYS A 292 10.09 -18.10 23.04
C LYS A 292 10.68 -19.13 23.98
N TRP A 293 11.46 -18.71 24.98
CA TRP A 293 11.97 -19.60 26.01
C TRP A 293 10.83 -20.21 26.83
N PHE A 294 9.81 -19.45 27.17
CA PHE A 294 8.62 -19.92 27.85
C PHE A 294 7.87 -21.00 27.05
N ASP A 295 7.75 -20.84 25.76
CA ASP A 295 7.12 -21.83 24.88
C ASP A 295 7.96 -23.09 24.73
N ILE A 296 9.27 -23.01 24.69
CA ILE A 296 10.18 -24.16 24.72
C ILE A 296 10.08 -24.89 26.05
N ILE A 297 10.02 -24.17 27.15
CA ILE A 297 9.84 -24.77 28.50
C ILE A 297 8.49 -25.47 28.58
N LYS A 298 7.40 -24.87 28.12
CA LYS A 298 6.06 -25.53 28.08
C LYS A 298 6.09 -26.79 27.23
N TRP A 299 6.76 -26.73 26.05
CA TRP A 299 6.92 -27.90 25.20
C TRP A 299 7.71 -29.02 25.87
N LEU A 300 8.80 -28.71 26.57
CA LEU A 300 9.60 -29.65 27.34
C LEU A 300 8.79 -30.32 28.47
N PHE A 301 8.01 -29.55 29.22
CA PHE A 301 7.13 -30.07 30.23
C PHE A 301 6.01 -30.96 29.65
N SER A 302 5.45 -30.62 28.53
CA SER A 302 4.48 -31.43 27.81
C SER A 302 5.09 -32.76 27.38
N TRP A 303 6.33 -32.73 26.82
CA TRP A 303 7.06 -33.92 26.39
C TRP A 303 7.44 -34.85 27.57
N ILE A 304 7.92 -34.29 28.68
CA ILE A 304 8.24 -35.04 29.92
C ILE A 304 6.98 -35.71 30.49
N ARG A 305 5.84 -35.02 30.47
CA ARG A 305 4.55 -35.55 30.91
C ARG A 305 4.09 -36.73 30.03
N GLU A 306 4.18 -36.62 28.74
CA GLU A 306 3.82 -37.71 27.82
C GLU A 306 4.76 -38.90 27.97
N TRP A 307 6.05 -38.66 28.16
CA TRP A 307 7.03 -39.72 28.43
C TRP A 307 6.74 -40.42 29.73
N TRP A 308 6.41 -39.71 30.79
CA TRP A 308 6.00 -40.26 32.11
C TRP A 308 4.74 -41.13 32.02
N ILE A 309 3.73 -40.69 31.24
CA ILE A 309 2.50 -41.45 30.99
C ILE A 309 2.81 -42.77 30.22
N LEU A 310 3.71 -42.74 29.26
CA LEU A 310 4.13 -43.92 28.47
C LEU A 310 4.85 -44.95 29.34
N ILE A 311 5.74 -44.54 30.25
CA ILE A 311 6.43 -45.42 31.16
C ILE A 311 5.44 -46.12 32.11
N HIS A 312 4.51 -45.39 32.70
CA HIS A 312 3.55 -45.95 33.64
C HIS A 312 2.43 -46.79 32.99
N LYS A 313 2.15 -46.58 31.69
CA LYS A 313 1.25 -47.46 30.93
C LYS A 313 1.87 -48.82 30.63
N ASN A 314 3.19 -48.90 30.46
CA ASN A 314 3.86 -50.17 30.20
C ASN A 314 4.02 -51.06 31.44
N GLU A 315 3.94 -50.50 32.66
CA GLU A 315 3.95 -51.31 33.89
C GLU A 315 2.62 -52.04 34.19
N VAL A 316 1.52 -51.58 33.58
CA VAL A 316 0.18 -52.17 33.75
C VAL A 316 -0.05 -53.40 32.83
N TYR A 317 0.82 -53.66 31.86
CA TYR A 317 0.71 -54.79 30.94
C TYR A 317 1.71 -55.93 31.21
N THR A 318 2.48 -55.85 32.30
CA THR A 318 3.44 -56.91 32.72
C THR A 318 3.13 -57.52 34.10
N SER A 319 1.89 -57.36 34.62
CA SER A 319 1.42 -58.03 35.86
C SER A 319 0.24 -58.94 35.54
#